data_b3326f5084dc1319633424b8c4015cb1
#
_entry.id   b3326f5084dc1319633424b8c4015cb1
#
_cell.length_a   1.000
_cell.length_b   1.000
_cell.length_c   1.000
_cell.angle_alpha   90.00
_cell.angle_beta   90.00
_cell.angle_gamma   90.00
#
_symmetry.space_group_name_H-M   'P 1'
#
loop_
_entity.id
_entity.type
_entity.pdbx_description
1 polymer ?
#
loop_
_entity_poly.entity_id
_entity_poly.type
_entity_poly.pdbx_seq_one_letter_code
_entity_poly.pdbx_strand_id
1 'polypeptide(L)'
;KPILDVLRANGLTDCAVAVTRYFGGILLGSGGLIRAYSTGASLAVKAARRARIVPCRMYRVRLEYAQIGSFQRIVSAVDGEQTGQEFTDRVTVEVSVPMEQAETFETRLRETFNAAVVPETMDAVNRAVPLAE
;
A
#
# COMPACT_ATOMS: atom_id res chain seq x y z
N LYS A 1 -27.33 0.83 -7.04
CA LYS A 1 -27.03 2.07 -6.30
C LYS A 1 -26.74 1.86 -4.81
N PRO A 2 -27.55 1.07 -4.05
CA PRO A 2 -27.23 0.84 -2.63
C PRO A 2 -25.84 0.24 -2.39
N ILE A 3 -25.40 -0.64 -3.26
CA ILE A 3 -24.06 -1.26 -3.20
C ILE A 3 -22.98 -0.20 -3.44
N LEU A 4 -23.15 0.63 -4.47
CA LEU A 4 -22.21 1.69 -4.80
C LEU A 4 -22.12 2.73 -3.66
N ASP A 5 -23.25 3.06 -3.05
CA ASP A 5 -23.29 3.99 -1.92
C ASP A 5 -22.48 3.48 -0.74
N VAL A 6 -22.49 2.16 -0.47
CA VAL A 6 -21.64 1.55 0.57
C VAL A 6 -20.15 1.71 0.23
N LEU A 7 -19.77 1.46 -1.01
CA LEU A 7 -18.38 1.62 -1.44
C LEU A 7 -17.92 3.07 -1.30
N ARG A 8 -18.73 4.02 -1.71
CA ARG A 8 -18.42 5.45 -1.59
C ARG A 8 -18.32 5.90 -0.15
N ALA A 9 -19.24 5.44 0.72
CA ALA A 9 -19.22 5.77 2.14
C ALA A 9 -17.96 5.27 2.85
N ASN A 10 -17.35 4.18 2.35
CA ASN A 10 -16.10 3.64 2.87
C ASN A 10 -14.86 4.16 2.16
N GLY A 11 -15.01 5.09 1.21
CA GLY A 11 -13.89 5.69 0.48
C GLY A 11 -13.14 4.73 -0.41
N LEU A 12 -13.80 3.69 -0.92
CA LEU A 12 -13.16 2.65 -1.72
C LEU A 12 -13.19 2.99 -3.20
N THR A 13 -12.08 2.67 -3.88
CA THR A 13 -11.93 2.77 -5.33
C THR A 13 -11.25 1.49 -5.85
N ASP A 14 -11.24 1.31 -7.16
CA ASP A 14 -10.55 0.19 -7.82
C ASP A 14 -10.99 -1.17 -7.27
N CYS A 15 -12.30 -1.33 -7.04
CA CYS A 15 -12.86 -2.56 -6.50
C CYS A 15 -14.23 -2.85 -7.11
N ALA A 16 -14.69 -4.07 -6.92
CA ALA A 16 -16.00 -4.51 -7.35
C ALA A 16 -16.67 -5.33 -6.24
N VAL A 17 -17.97 -5.17 -6.11
CA VAL A 17 -18.78 -5.95 -5.17
C VAL A 17 -19.94 -6.54 -5.94
N ALA A 18 -20.17 -7.84 -5.78
CA ALA A 18 -21.29 -8.56 -6.31
C ALA A 18 -22.18 -9.08 -5.18
N VAL A 19 -23.45 -8.79 -5.24
CA VAL A 19 -24.43 -9.30 -4.27
C VAL A 19 -25.42 -10.17 -5.02
N THR A 20 -25.51 -11.43 -4.60
CA THR A 20 -26.40 -12.41 -5.21
C THR A 20 -27.67 -12.57 -4.37
N ARG A 21 -28.79 -12.54 -5.03
CA ARG A 21 -30.10 -12.71 -4.39
C ARG A 21 -30.75 -14.00 -4.85
N TYR A 22 -31.27 -14.75 -3.88
CA TYR A 22 -32.11 -15.91 -4.15
C TYR A 22 -33.58 -15.54 -3.93
N PHE A 23 -34.44 -15.88 -4.88
CA PHE A 23 -35.88 -15.61 -4.78
C PHE A 23 -36.53 -16.66 -3.89
N GLY A 24 -37.03 -16.24 -2.73
CA GLY A 24 -37.59 -17.13 -1.72
C GLY A 24 -39.10 -17.08 -1.55
N GLY A 25 -39.82 -16.43 -2.44
CA GLY A 25 -41.28 -16.33 -2.34
C GLY A 25 -41.80 -15.27 -1.37
N ILE A 26 -40.91 -14.52 -0.72
CA ILE A 26 -41.27 -13.39 0.16
C ILE A 26 -40.94 -12.09 -0.55
N LEU A 27 -41.90 -11.18 -0.59
CA LEU A 27 -41.67 -9.84 -1.15
C LEU A 27 -41.12 -8.91 -0.07
N LEU A 28 -39.93 -8.37 -0.33
CA LEU A 28 -39.28 -7.45 0.59
C LEU A 28 -39.75 -6.00 0.42
N GLY A 29 -40.28 -5.66 -0.75
CA GLY A 29 -40.52 -4.28 -1.11
C GLY A 29 -39.25 -3.50 -1.41
N SER A 30 -39.38 -2.26 -1.89
CA SER A 30 -38.22 -1.46 -2.29
C SER A 30 -37.30 -1.13 -1.12
N GLY A 31 -37.85 -0.78 0.06
CA GLY A 31 -37.07 -0.50 1.25
C GLY A 31 -36.31 -1.71 1.77
N GLY A 32 -36.96 -2.88 1.74
CA GLY A 32 -36.34 -4.15 2.15
C GLY A 32 -35.21 -4.57 1.22
N LEU A 33 -35.36 -4.38 -0.08
CA LEU A 33 -34.33 -4.67 -1.09
C LEU A 33 -33.10 -3.75 -0.90
N ILE A 34 -33.32 -2.46 -0.69
CA ILE A 34 -32.25 -1.51 -0.46
C ILE A 34 -31.43 -1.93 0.79
N ARG A 35 -32.11 -2.26 1.88
CA ARG A 35 -31.45 -2.72 3.12
C ARG A 35 -30.69 -4.02 2.87
N ALA A 36 -31.26 -4.98 2.16
CA ALA A 36 -30.60 -6.26 1.89
C ALA A 36 -29.34 -6.09 1.06
N TYR A 37 -29.36 -5.30 -0.01
CA TYR A 37 -28.19 -5.03 -0.83
C TYR A 37 -27.12 -4.25 -0.07
N SER A 38 -27.50 -3.22 0.67
CA SER A 38 -26.59 -2.44 1.49
C SER A 38 -25.92 -3.28 2.57
N THR A 39 -26.68 -4.14 3.25
CA THR A 39 -26.16 -5.04 4.29
C THR A 39 -25.18 -6.03 3.69
N GLY A 40 -25.52 -6.64 2.55
CA GLY A 40 -24.61 -7.56 1.85
C GLY A 40 -23.29 -6.91 1.48
N ALA A 41 -23.34 -5.71 0.90
CA ALA A 41 -22.15 -4.95 0.54
C ALA A 41 -21.33 -4.56 1.77
N SER A 42 -21.97 -4.12 2.86
CA SER A 42 -21.29 -3.75 4.10
C SER A 42 -20.56 -4.94 4.73
N LEU A 43 -21.16 -6.12 4.73
CA LEU A 43 -20.54 -7.34 5.23
C LEU A 43 -19.29 -7.71 4.41
N ALA A 44 -19.39 -7.59 3.09
CA ALA A 44 -18.25 -7.85 2.19
C ALA A 44 -17.09 -6.89 2.47
N VAL A 45 -17.37 -5.60 2.63
CA VAL A 45 -16.36 -4.58 2.94
C VAL A 45 -15.70 -4.86 4.29
N LYS A 46 -16.47 -5.25 5.30
CA LYS A 46 -15.92 -5.59 6.62
C LYS A 46 -15.03 -6.82 6.58
N ALA A 47 -15.37 -7.81 5.76
CA ALA A 47 -14.60 -9.04 5.63
C ALA A 47 -13.33 -8.86 4.78
N ALA A 48 -13.30 -7.87 3.91
CA ALA A 48 -12.17 -7.63 3.00
C ALA A 48 -11.00 -6.98 3.72
N ARG A 49 -9.80 -7.27 3.23
CA ARG A 49 -8.60 -6.54 3.63
C ARG A 49 -8.49 -5.29 2.78
N ARG A 50 -8.57 -4.15 3.43
CA ARG A 50 -8.47 -2.86 2.75
C ARG A 50 -7.04 -2.38 2.75
N ALA A 51 -6.64 -1.68 1.69
CA ALA A 51 -5.32 -1.12 1.56
C ALA A 51 -5.43 0.29 0.98
N ARG A 52 -4.48 1.13 1.34
CA ARG A 52 -4.33 2.45 0.73
C ARG A 52 -3.27 2.34 -0.36
N ILE A 53 -3.55 2.89 -1.53
CA ILE A 53 -2.56 2.97 -2.60
C ILE A 53 -1.68 4.19 -2.35
N VAL A 54 -0.40 3.96 -2.21
CA VAL A 54 0.61 4.99 -1.92
C VAL A 54 1.55 5.09 -3.10
N PRO A 55 1.66 6.26 -3.75
CA PRO A 55 2.68 6.45 -4.79
C PRO A 55 4.06 6.44 -4.14
N CYS A 56 4.97 5.66 -4.71
CA CYS A 56 6.31 5.48 -4.19
C CYS A 56 7.34 5.70 -5.29
N ARG A 57 8.52 6.14 -4.87
CA ARG A 57 9.70 6.17 -5.72
C ARG A 57 10.55 4.95 -5.43
N MET A 58 11.02 4.30 -6.48
CA MET A 58 11.92 3.16 -6.35
C MET A 58 13.36 3.64 -6.37
N TYR A 59 14.16 3.07 -5.49
CA TYR A 59 15.60 3.32 -5.45
C TYR A 59 16.37 2.01 -5.46
N ARG A 60 17.51 2.03 -6.13
CA ARG A 60 18.52 0.98 -6.04
C ARG A 60 19.71 1.55 -5.30
N VAL A 61 20.14 0.89 -4.23
CA VAL A 61 21.22 1.36 -3.38
C VAL A 61 22.25 0.26 -3.24
N ARG A 62 23.52 0.60 -3.45
CA ARG A 62 24.65 -0.31 -3.24
C ARG A 62 25.29 -0.01 -1.91
N LEU A 63 25.43 -1.03 -1.09
CA LEU A 63 25.93 -0.93 0.29
C LEU A 63 27.06 -1.91 0.53
N GLU A 64 27.93 -1.55 1.45
CA GLU A 64 28.82 -2.52 2.07
C GLU A 64 28.06 -3.25 3.18
N TYR A 65 28.51 -4.45 3.53
CA TYR A 65 27.81 -5.27 4.55
C TYR A 65 27.67 -4.55 5.89
N ALA A 66 28.70 -3.78 6.28
CA ALA A 66 28.68 -3.02 7.54
C ALA A 66 27.62 -1.89 7.56
N GLN A 67 27.11 -1.48 6.39
CA GLN A 67 26.17 -0.38 6.27
C GLN A 67 24.70 -0.83 6.31
N ILE A 68 24.44 -2.13 6.22
CA ILE A 68 23.07 -2.67 6.12
C ILE A 68 22.21 -2.26 7.31
N GLY A 69 22.71 -2.40 8.53
CA GLY A 69 21.94 -2.08 9.74
C GLY A 69 21.46 -0.63 9.79
N SER A 70 22.37 0.30 9.49
CA SER A 70 22.02 1.74 9.45
C SER A 70 21.05 2.04 8.31
N PHE A 71 21.24 1.41 7.17
CA PHE A 71 20.34 1.56 6.02
C PHE A 71 18.93 1.08 6.33
N GLN A 72 18.78 -0.07 6.97
CA GLN A 72 17.47 -0.61 7.34
C GLN A 72 16.73 0.32 8.31
N ARG A 73 17.44 0.98 9.23
CA ARG A 73 16.82 1.97 10.11
C ARG A 73 16.33 3.19 9.35
N ILE A 74 17.06 3.64 8.35
CA ILE A 74 16.63 4.75 7.49
C ILE A 74 15.36 4.36 6.73
N VAL A 75 15.33 3.18 6.14
CA VAL A 75 14.16 2.68 5.39
C VAL A 75 12.92 2.64 6.29
N SER A 76 13.05 2.11 7.49
CA SER A 76 11.95 2.08 8.45
C SER A 76 11.47 3.48 8.85
N ALA A 77 12.40 4.42 9.02
CA ALA A 77 12.08 5.80 9.44
C ALA A 77 11.29 6.58 8.38
N VAL A 78 11.39 6.20 7.11
CA VAL A 78 10.69 6.86 6.00
C VAL A 78 9.54 6.03 5.44
N ASP A 79 9.09 5.03 6.17
CA ASP A 79 8.03 4.11 5.74
C ASP A 79 8.33 3.40 4.42
N GLY A 80 9.61 3.14 4.18
CA GLY A 80 10.09 2.43 3.01
C GLY A 80 9.89 0.93 3.14
N GLU A 81 9.90 0.26 2.00
CA GLU A 81 9.82 -1.20 1.92
C GLU A 81 10.92 -1.73 1.03
N GLN A 82 11.66 -2.69 1.53
CA GLN A 82 12.69 -3.36 0.74
C GLN A 82 12.03 -4.38 -0.17
N THR A 83 12.21 -4.22 -1.48
CA THR A 83 11.55 -5.05 -2.48
C THR A 83 12.48 -6.07 -3.13
N GLY A 84 13.80 -5.90 -2.98
CA GLY A 84 14.76 -6.85 -3.53
C GLY A 84 16.14 -6.69 -2.92
N GLN A 85 16.91 -7.76 -2.95
CA GLN A 85 18.30 -7.78 -2.50
C GLN A 85 19.14 -8.67 -3.41
N GLU A 86 20.38 -8.27 -3.61
CA GLU A 86 21.37 -9.10 -4.28
C GLU A 86 22.67 -9.02 -3.50
N PHE A 87 23.23 -10.19 -3.14
CA PHE A 87 24.46 -10.30 -2.38
C PHE A 87 25.59 -10.78 -3.28
N THR A 88 26.58 -9.92 -3.46
CA THR A 88 27.83 -10.26 -4.12
C THR A 88 28.97 -9.79 -3.21
N ASP A 89 30.05 -9.20 -3.74
CA ASP A 89 31.06 -8.51 -2.95
C ASP A 89 30.47 -7.30 -2.20
N ARG A 90 29.37 -6.73 -2.75
CA ARG A 90 28.56 -5.68 -2.12
C ARG A 90 27.10 -6.12 -2.09
N VAL A 91 26.29 -5.39 -1.33
CA VAL A 91 24.85 -5.63 -1.26
C VAL A 91 24.14 -4.58 -2.11
N THR A 92 23.34 -5.04 -3.07
CA THR A 92 22.46 -4.16 -3.83
C THR A 92 21.05 -4.36 -3.33
N VAL A 93 20.40 -3.27 -2.91
CA VAL A 93 19.07 -3.29 -2.32
C VAL A 93 18.14 -2.42 -3.15
N GLU A 94 16.96 -2.91 -3.43
CA GLU A 94 15.89 -2.13 -4.04
C GLU A 94 14.84 -1.82 -2.98
N VAL A 95 14.43 -0.55 -2.90
CA VAL A 95 13.45 -0.09 -1.93
C VAL A 95 12.42 0.80 -2.59
N SER A 96 11.19 0.72 -2.10
CA SER A 96 10.14 1.67 -2.43
C SER A 96 9.95 2.62 -1.25
N VAL A 97 9.92 3.92 -1.55
CA VAL A 97 9.77 4.96 -0.53
C VAL A 97 8.58 5.83 -0.93
N PRO A 98 7.62 6.10 -0.03
CA PRO A 98 6.52 7.01 -0.34
C PRO A 98 7.05 8.33 -0.91
N MET A 99 6.40 8.84 -1.96
CA MET A 99 6.85 10.08 -2.63
C MET A 99 7.05 11.24 -1.67
N GLU A 100 6.19 11.37 -0.67
CA GLU A 100 6.27 12.44 0.33
C GLU A 100 7.50 12.30 1.24
N GLN A 101 8.11 11.11 1.30
CA GLN A 101 9.30 10.83 2.10
C GLN A 101 10.59 10.73 1.27
N ALA A 102 10.49 10.87 -0.05
CA ALA A 102 11.65 10.67 -0.94
C ALA A 102 12.81 11.61 -0.62
N GLU A 103 12.53 12.89 -0.45
CA GLU A 103 13.55 13.88 -0.11
C GLU A 103 14.19 13.61 1.25
N THR A 104 13.39 13.26 2.24
CA THR A 104 13.87 12.87 3.58
C THR A 104 14.78 11.65 3.49
N PHE A 105 14.39 10.65 2.69
CA PHE A 105 15.20 9.44 2.49
C PHE A 105 16.58 9.79 1.90
N GLU A 106 16.60 10.58 0.84
CA GLU A 106 17.86 10.99 0.18
C GLU A 106 18.75 11.80 1.12
N THR A 107 18.14 12.70 1.90
CA THR A 107 18.88 13.51 2.89
C THR A 107 19.47 12.65 4.00
N ARG A 108 18.70 11.70 4.54
CA ARG A 108 19.17 10.80 5.59
C ARG A 108 20.32 9.91 5.12
N LEU A 109 20.25 9.41 3.87
CA LEU A 109 21.35 8.64 3.28
C LEU A 109 22.62 9.47 3.19
N ARG A 110 22.49 10.70 2.71
CA ARG A 110 23.65 11.60 2.56
C ARG A 110 24.29 11.91 3.90
N GLU A 111 23.49 12.22 4.89
CA GLU A 111 23.99 12.56 6.23
C GLU A 111 24.58 11.36 6.97
N THR A 112 23.93 10.21 6.89
CA THR A 112 24.37 9.01 7.61
C THR A 112 25.67 8.45 7.05
N PHE A 113 25.86 8.48 5.74
CA PHE A 113 27.00 7.87 5.05
C PHE A 113 27.96 8.90 4.45
N ASN A 114 27.88 10.16 4.85
CA ASN A 114 28.76 11.24 4.37
C ASN A 114 28.82 11.31 2.84
N ALA A 115 27.69 11.15 2.20
CA ALA A 115 27.54 11.14 0.74
C ALA A 115 28.27 9.98 0.03
N ALA A 116 28.75 8.98 0.77
CA ALA A 116 29.41 7.81 0.19
C ALA A 116 28.44 6.83 -0.46
N VAL A 117 27.16 6.87 -0.06
CA VAL A 117 26.10 6.05 -0.61
C VAL A 117 25.16 6.94 -1.42
N VAL A 118 25.08 6.69 -2.73
CA VAL A 118 24.23 7.46 -3.64
C VAL A 118 23.12 6.56 -4.18
N PRO A 119 21.85 6.88 -3.89
CA PRO A 119 20.76 6.08 -4.42
C PRO A 119 20.55 6.35 -5.89
N GLU A 120 20.32 5.27 -6.64
CA GLU A 120 19.91 5.34 -8.04
C GLU A 120 18.39 5.41 -8.10
N THR A 121 17.84 6.48 -8.66
CA THR A 121 16.40 6.65 -8.80
C THR A 121 15.87 5.79 -9.94
N MET A 122 14.83 5.03 -9.66
CA MET A 122 14.15 4.18 -10.62
C MET A 122 12.73 4.70 -10.88
N ASP A 123 11.96 3.99 -11.70
CA ASP A 123 10.59 4.35 -12.02
C ASP A 123 9.71 4.36 -10.76
N ALA A 124 8.74 5.27 -10.76
CA ALA A 124 7.75 5.35 -9.69
C ALA A 124 6.78 4.17 -9.77
N VAL A 125 6.34 3.68 -8.63
CA VAL A 125 5.35 2.60 -8.52
C VAL A 125 4.30 2.97 -7.48
N ASN A 126 3.13 2.34 -7.58
CA ASN A 126 2.10 2.42 -6.54
C ASN A 126 2.21 1.20 -5.65
N ARG A 127 2.15 1.42 -4.35
CA ARG A 127 2.22 0.34 -3.35
C ARG A 127 0.92 0.28 -2.57
N ALA A 128 0.38 -0.92 -2.41
CA ALA A 128 -0.78 -1.15 -1.56
C ALA A 128 -0.30 -1.30 -0.11
N VAL A 129 -0.76 -0.40 0.75
CA VAL A 129 -0.42 -0.43 2.18
C VAL A 129 -1.67 -0.87 2.95
N PRO A 130 -1.63 -2.05 3.61
CA PRO A 130 -2.77 -2.51 4.39
C PRO A 130 -3.17 -1.49 5.46
N LEU A 131 -4.48 -1.27 5.61
CA LEU A 131 -4.98 -0.42 6.67
C LEU A 131 -4.99 -1.19 7.98
N ALA A 132 -4.62 -0.51 9.06
CA ALA A 132 -4.75 -1.06 10.39
C ALA A 132 -6.24 -1.18 10.76
N GLU A 133 -6.62 -2.31 11.33
CA GLU A 133 -7.99 -2.56 11.80
C GLU A 133 -8.11 -2.42 13.31
#